data_3ac32f840b4276e4305040ac064a8afe
#
_entry.id   3ac32f840b4276e4305040ac064a8afe
#
_cell.length_a   1.000
_cell.length_b   1.000
_cell.length_c   1.000
_cell.angle_alpha   90.00
_cell.angle_beta   90.00
_cell.angle_gamma   90.00
#
_symmetry.space_group_name_H-M   'P 1'
#
loop_
_entity.id
_entity.type
_entity.pdbx_description
1 polymer ?
#
loop_
_entity_poly.entity_id
_entity_poly.type
_entity_poly.pdbx_seq_one_letter_code
_entity_poly.pdbx_strand_id
1 'polypeptide(L)'
;MGILIRQYLLTDGTQMDPSVRSRAISNVLRLGVRPILHRIPGHPGGIRTARSTVDAASLLIRLGSRVRVLPLNDPQLETGRGERPVTGEWVVSRDAEGTTAGAAEGAVLYLHGGGYVVCSPRTHRPITSRLALDTGLPVLVPRYRLAPEHPFPAPLEDAVAAYRWLLARGLPASGIVLAGDSAGGHLATALAGEICRQGLPSPAGLALFSPWVDLTCELSLRAQHGARDPYISAVSAQRVARLVVGPAGFADPRLALLTCAWTDVPPVFIQVGGDEVLRPEAEALAEALTGAGADCELQVWKGQMHVFQMLNRVLPEAAAAMRDTARFIRSVTAPATAERSAAA
;
A
#
# COMPACT_ATOMS: atom_id res chain seq x y z
N MET A 1 24.49 -9.07 3.33
CA MET A 1 23.84 -7.97 4.05
C MET A 1 22.63 -8.55 4.78
N GLY A 2 22.46 -8.39 6.09
CA GLY A 2 21.38 -9.04 6.85
C GLY A 2 20.11 -8.21 6.79
N ILE A 3 18.94 -8.88 6.85
CA ILE A 3 17.64 -8.22 6.95
C ILE A 3 17.63 -7.37 8.21
N LEU A 4 17.38 -6.07 8.10
CA LEU A 4 17.16 -5.21 9.25
C LEU A 4 15.71 -5.36 9.71
N ILE A 5 15.42 -6.44 10.45
CA ILE A 5 14.11 -6.59 11.11
C ILE A 5 14.13 -5.71 12.36
N ARG A 6 13.51 -4.55 12.28
CA ARG A 6 13.23 -3.75 13.47
C ARG A 6 11.91 -4.20 14.08
N GLN A 7 11.98 -5.02 15.12
CA GLN A 7 10.87 -5.07 16.07
C GLN A 7 10.77 -3.67 16.69
N TYR A 8 9.58 -3.07 16.72
CA TYR A 8 9.41 -1.73 17.28
C TYR A 8 9.73 -1.81 18.78
N LEU A 9 10.94 -1.40 19.11
CA LEU A 9 11.49 -1.43 20.46
C LEU A 9 11.44 0.00 21.03
N LEU A 10 11.14 0.15 22.31
CA LEU A 10 11.41 1.37 23.03
C LEU A 10 12.92 1.65 23.01
N THR A 11 13.33 2.87 23.38
CA THR A 11 14.73 3.29 23.47
C THR A 11 15.60 2.39 24.37
N ASP A 12 14.98 1.59 25.24
CA ASP A 12 15.61 0.60 26.11
C ASP A 12 15.64 -0.82 25.53
N GLY A 13 15.21 -1.03 24.29
CA GLY A 13 15.19 -2.34 23.64
C GLY A 13 13.95 -3.19 23.95
N THR A 14 13.00 -2.69 24.75
CA THR A 14 11.75 -3.41 25.03
C THR A 14 10.71 -3.19 23.93
N GLN A 15 9.99 -4.25 23.57
CA GLN A 15 8.92 -4.17 22.59
C GLN A 15 7.70 -3.46 23.20
N MET A 16 7.23 -2.37 22.57
CA MET A 16 6.04 -1.66 23.05
C MET A 16 4.81 -2.57 23.08
N ASP A 17 4.17 -2.67 24.23
CA ASP A 17 2.87 -3.32 24.33
C ASP A 17 1.79 -2.47 23.65
N PRO A 18 0.79 -3.13 23.01
CA PRO A 18 -0.31 -2.41 22.35
C PRO A 18 -1.08 -1.58 23.37
N SER A 19 -1.42 -0.34 23.00
CA SER A 19 -2.20 0.56 23.84
C SER A 19 -3.57 -0.04 24.21
N VAL A 20 -4.18 0.48 25.27
CA VAL A 20 -5.55 0.10 25.66
C VAL A 20 -6.52 0.35 24.51
N ARG A 21 -6.32 1.44 23.75
CA ARG A 21 -7.13 1.77 22.56
C ARG A 21 -7.00 0.72 21.48
N SER A 22 -5.77 0.28 21.17
CA SER A 22 -5.52 -0.77 20.19
C SER A 22 -6.23 -2.07 20.57
N ARG A 23 -6.11 -2.51 21.81
CA ARG A 23 -6.78 -3.71 22.30
C ARG A 23 -8.32 -3.60 22.24
N ALA A 24 -8.87 -2.45 22.63
CA ALA A 24 -10.31 -2.20 22.58
C ALA A 24 -10.84 -2.25 21.14
N ILE A 25 -10.16 -1.59 20.19
CA ILE A 25 -10.56 -1.59 18.78
C ILE A 25 -10.44 -2.99 18.20
N SER A 26 -9.37 -3.73 18.47
CA SER A 26 -9.21 -5.13 18.02
C SER A 26 -10.37 -6.01 18.51
N ASN A 27 -10.82 -5.84 19.73
CA ASN A 27 -11.98 -6.58 20.26
C ASN A 27 -13.27 -6.21 19.53
N VAL A 28 -13.53 -4.92 19.30
CA VAL A 28 -14.70 -4.45 18.53
C VAL A 28 -14.71 -5.01 17.11
N LEU A 29 -13.57 -5.00 16.43
CA LEU A 29 -13.43 -5.55 15.09
C LEU A 29 -13.66 -7.06 15.07
N ARG A 30 -13.11 -7.78 16.06
CA ARG A 30 -13.26 -9.24 16.18
C ARG A 30 -14.69 -9.67 16.39
N LEU A 31 -15.42 -8.97 17.24
CA LEU A 31 -16.80 -9.34 17.62
C LEU A 31 -17.83 -8.76 16.64
N GLY A 32 -17.61 -7.57 16.10
CA GLY A 32 -18.58 -6.86 15.27
C GLY A 32 -18.34 -6.96 13.78
N VAL A 33 -17.09 -6.77 13.33
CA VAL A 33 -16.76 -6.65 11.90
C VAL A 33 -16.41 -7.99 11.27
N ARG A 34 -15.57 -8.78 11.93
CA ARG A 34 -15.11 -10.08 11.41
C ARG A 34 -16.24 -11.03 10.99
N PRO A 35 -17.31 -11.24 11.79
CA PRO A 35 -18.42 -12.11 11.40
C PRO A 35 -19.14 -11.63 10.15
N ILE A 36 -19.22 -10.31 9.94
CA ILE A 36 -19.84 -9.71 8.75
C ILE A 36 -18.97 -9.97 7.53
N LEU A 37 -17.68 -9.68 7.62
CA LEU A 37 -16.73 -9.90 6.50
C LEU A 37 -16.69 -11.36 6.05
N HIS A 38 -16.74 -12.30 7.00
CA HIS A 38 -16.76 -13.73 6.68
C HIS A 38 -18.04 -14.20 5.97
N ARG A 39 -19.13 -13.44 6.09
CA ARG A 39 -20.42 -13.73 5.44
C ARG A 39 -20.61 -13.00 4.10
N ILE A 40 -19.69 -12.10 3.72
CA ILE A 40 -19.80 -11.46 2.41
C ILE A 40 -19.73 -12.55 1.34
N PRO A 41 -20.79 -12.68 0.52
CA PRO A 41 -20.82 -13.70 -0.51
C PRO A 41 -19.70 -13.46 -1.52
N GLY A 42 -18.93 -14.50 -1.84
CA GLY A 42 -17.85 -14.46 -2.84
C GLY A 42 -18.35 -14.43 -4.29
N HIS A 43 -19.61 -14.04 -4.53
CA HIS A 43 -20.15 -13.89 -5.88
C HIS A 43 -20.24 -12.41 -6.29
N PRO A 44 -20.27 -12.09 -7.60
CA PRO A 44 -20.20 -10.70 -8.08
C PRO A 44 -21.23 -9.74 -7.48
N GLY A 45 -22.46 -10.19 -7.24
CA GLY A 45 -23.52 -9.38 -6.62
C GLY A 45 -23.21 -8.99 -5.18
N GLY A 46 -22.71 -9.94 -4.37
CA GLY A 46 -22.30 -9.69 -2.99
C GLY A 46 -21.13 -8.70 -2.89
N ILE A 47 -20.15 -8.83 -3.80
CA ILE A 47 -19.02 -7.91 -3.89
C ILE A 47 -19.47 -6.49 -4.26
N ARG A 48 -20.38 -6.33 -5.24
CA ARG A 48 -20.92 -5.01 -5.60
C ARG A 48 -21.62 -4.34 -4.43
N THR A 49 -22.44 -5.10 -3.69
CA THR A 49 -23.11 -4.57 -2.49
C THR A 49 -22.09 -4.15 -1.43
N ALA A 50 -21.08 -4.96 -1.15
CA ALA A 50 -20.02 -4.62 -0.21
C ALA A 50 -19.26 -3.36 -0.65
N ARG A 51 -18.92 -3.24 -1.95
CA ARG A 51 -18.28 -2.06 -2.54
C ARG A 51 -19.11 -0.80 -2.33
N SER A 52 -20.40 -0.83 -2.67
CA SER A 52 -21.31 0.30 -2.48
C SER A 52 -21.44 0.69 -1.01
N THR A 53 -21.48 -0.27 -0.09
CA THR A 53 -21.56 -0.03 1.36
C THR A 53 -20.29 0.65 1.86
N VAL A 54 -19.11 0.17 1.46
CA VAL A 54 -17.82 0.74 1.84
C VAL A 54 -17.67 2.15 1.26
N ASP A 55 -18.06 2.36 0.00
CA ASP A 55 -18.03 3.69 -0.62
C ASP A 55 -18.99 4.66 0.07
N ALA A 56 -20.20 4.23 0.43
CA ALA A 56 -21.14 5.05 1.19
C ALA A 56 -20.59 5.40 2.59
N ALA A 57 -20.01 4.43 3.31
CA ALA A 57 -19.38 4.67 4.60
C ALA A 57 -18.20 5.66 4.49
N SER A 58 -17.47 5.64 3.37
CA SER A 58 -16.34 6.54 3.14
C SER A 58 -16.75 8.02 3.03
N LEU A 59 -18.03 8.32 2.78
CA LEU A 59 -18.54 9.69 2.80
C LEU A 59 -18.46 10.33 4.19
N LEU A 60 -18.41 9.53 5.25
CA LEU A 60 -18.26 9.97 6.63
C LEU A 60 -16.81 10.32 7.00
N ILE A 61 -15.84 9.99 6.14
CA ILE A 61 -14.43 10.32 6.37
C ILE A 61 -14.23 11.83 6.26
N ARG A 62 -14.02 12.46 7.41
CA ARG A 62 -13.74 13.92 7.48
C ARG A 62 -12.26 14.15 7.24
N LEU A 63 -11.96 15.02 6.28
CA LEU A 63 -10.59 15.51 6.06
C LEU A 63 -10.28 16.65 7.02
N GLY A 64 -9.02 16.73 7.44
CA GLY A 64 -8.52 17.90 8.17
C GLY A 64 -8.47 19.12 7.26
N SER A 65 -8.60 20.34 7.83
CA SER A 65 -8.60 21.61 7.09
C SER A 65 -7.29 21.87 6.31
N ARG A 66 -6.20 21.24 6.70
CA ARG A 66 -4.87 21.37 6.05
C ARG A 66 -4.68 20.49 4.80
N VAL A 67 -5.71 19.73 4.39
CA VAL A 67 -5.64 18.84 3.23
C VAL A 67 -6.63 19.29 2.17
N ARG A 68 -6.21 19.23 0.91
CA ARG A 68 -7.08 19.35 -0.28
C ARG A 68 -7.06 18.03 -1.04
N VAL A 69 -8.21 17.70 -1.61
CA VAL A 69 -8.35 16.59 -2.56
C VAL A 69 -8.80 17.17 -3.88
N LEU A 70 -8.02 16.91 -4.91
CA LEU A 70 -8.26 17.37 -6.27
C LEU A 70 -8.59 16.16 -7.13
N PRO A 71 -9.73 16.12 -7.80
CA PRO A 71 -10.06 15.02 -8.70
C PRO A 71 -9.07 15.00 -9.88
N LEU A 72 -8.65 13.79 -10.26
CA LEU A 72 -7.89 13.58 -11.48
C LEU A 72 -8.78 12.85 -12.47
N ASN A 73 -8.95 13.47 -13.61
CA ASN A 73 -9.56 12.86 -14.79
C ASN A 73 -8.79 13.40 -16.01
N ASP A 74 -7.74 12.70 -16.39
CA ASP A 74 -6.92 13.12 -17.53
C ASP A 74 -7.14 12.17 -18.72
N PRO A 75 -7.92 12.62 -19.71
CA PRO A 75 -8.17 11.84 -20.93
C PRO A 75 -6.98 11.89 -21.90
N GLN A 76 -5.97 12.75 -21.68
CA GLN A 76 -5.01 13.14 -22.70
C GLN A 76 -3.76 12.25 -22.81
N LEU A 77 -3.64 11.16 -22.05
CA LEU A 77 -2.60 10.18 -22.34
C LEU A 77 -3.13 9.10 -23.28
N GLU A 78 -3.52 9.50 -24.47
CA GLU A 78 -3.36 8.65 -25.64
C GLU A 78 -1.86 8.57 -25.96
N THR A 79 -1.10 7.86 -25.13
CA THR A 79 0.18 7.33 -25.57
C THR A 79 -0.19 6.30 -26.64
N GLY A 80 0.25 6.45 -27.86
CA GLY A 80 -0.19 5.73 -29.08
C GLY A 80 -0.22 4.19 -29.08
N ARG A 81 -0.57 3.59 -27.95
CA ARG A 81 -0.71 2.16 -27.66
C ARG A 81 -2.03 1.79 -26.99
N GLY A 82 -3.07 2.64 -27.02
CA GLY A 82 -4.38 2.32 -26.43
C GLY A 82 -4.39 2.33 -24.88
N GLU A 83 -3.49 3.04 -24.24
CA GLU A 83 -3.50 3.22 -22.78
C GLU A 83 -4.74 3.99 -22.33
N ARG A 84 -5.32 3.58 -21.20
CA ARG A 84 -6.54 4.18 -20.69
C ARG A 84 -6.23 5.49 -19.95
N PRO A 85 -7.20 6.43 -19.89
CA PRO A 85 -7.03 7.67 -19.13
C PRO A 85 -6.79 7.35 -17.65
N VAL A 86 -5.85 8.06 -17.02
CA VAL A 86 -5.59 7.96 -15.58
C VAL A 86 -6.66 8.78 -14.85
N THR A 87 -7.42 8.09 -14.03
CA THR A 87 -8.44 8.71 -13.17
C THR A 87 -8.12 8.44 -11.70
N GLY A 88 -8.55 9.31 -10.81
CA GLY A 88 -8.29 9.15 -9.39
C GLY A 88 -8.40 10.46 -8.63
N GLU A 89 -7.52 10.63 -7.65
CA GLU A 89 -7.43 11.90 -6.91
C GLU A 89 -6.00 12.20 -6.50
N TRP A 90 -5.71 13.49 -6.43
CA TRP A 90 -4.55 14.03 -5.74
C TRP A 90 -4.92 14.43 -4.33
N VAL A 91 -4.11 14.04 -3.37
CA VAL A 91 -4.20 14.49 -1.99
C VAL A 91 -2.97 15.35 -1.70
N VAL A 92 -3.19 16.61 -1.36
CA VAL A 92 -2.12 17.60 -1.17
C VAL A 92 -2.26 18.32 0.15
N SER A 93 -1.12 18.69 0.75
CA SER A 93 -1.12 19.60 1.89
C SER A 93 -1.42 21.03 1.42
N ARG A 94 -2.25 21.78 2.16
CA ARG A 94 -2.46 23.20 1.90
C ARG A 94 -1.24 24.05 2.25
N ASP A 95 -0.42 23.59 3.17
CA ASP A 95 0.80 24.29 3.60
C ASP A 95 1.89 24.24 2.50
N ALA A 96 1.72 23.36 1.50
CA ALA A 96 2.53 23.28 0.29
C ALA A 96 1.92 24.08 -0.87
N GLU A 97 1.23 25.19 -0.59
CA GLU A 97 0.60 26.05 -1.60
C GLU A 97 1.67 26.66 -2.54
N GLY A 98 1.55 26.32 -3.81
CA GLY A 98 2.50 26.60 -4.89
C GLY A 98 2.98 25.35 -5.59
N THR A 99 2.92 24.19 -4.93
CA THR A 99 3.26 22.89 -5.53
C THR A 99 2.00 22.31 -6.16
N THR A 100 1.59 22.81 -7.32
CA THR A 100 0.71 22.03 -8.20
C THR A 100 1.43 20.72 -8.51
N ALA A 101 0.68 19.64 -8.75
CA ALA A 101 1.23 18.33 -9.08
C ALA A 101 2.25 18.33 -10.26
N GLY A 102 2.41 19.46 -10.96
CA GLY A 102 3.38 19.67 -12.04
C GLY A 102 4.61 20.52 -11.64
N ALA A 103 4.68 21.03 -10.39
CA ALA A 103 5.83 21.80 -9.90
C ALA A 103 6.52 21.07 -8.72
N ALA A 104 6.02 19.91 -8.30
CA ALA A 104 6.64 19.10 -7.25
C ALA A 104 7.84 18.34 -7.79
N GLU A 105 8.94 18.33 -7.05
CA GLU A 105 10.12 17.54 -7.36
C GLU A 105 9.90 16.03 -7.13
N GLY A 106 8.73 15.62 -6.60
CA GLY A 106 8.38 14.23 -6.33
C GLY A 106 6.91 14.04 -5.98
N ALA A 107 6.50 12.78 -5.87
CA ALA A 107 5.15 12.37 -5.50
C ALA A 107 5.14 10.97 -4.86
N VAL A 108 4.09 10.69 -4.10
CA VAL A 108 3.76 9.32 -3.69
C VAL A 108 2.67 8.78 -4.62
N LEU A 109 2.92 7.68 -5.31
CA LEU A 109 1.90 6.91 -6.02
C LEU A 109 1.34 5.86 -5.06
N TYR A 110 0.14 6.12 -4.54
CA TYR A 110 -0.50 5.26 -3.55
C TYR A 110 -1.55 4.34 -4.16
N LEU A 111 -1.37 3.04 -4.04
CA LEU A 111 -2.28 2.01 -4.50
C LEU A 111 -3.08 1.47 -3.31
N HIS A 112 -4.39 1.69 -3.31
CA HIS A 112 -5.22 1.37 -2.15
C HIS A 112 -5.46 -0.13 -1.98
N GLY A 113 -5.69 -0.57 -0.74
CA GLY A 113 -6.10 -1.92 -0.41
C GLY A 113 -7.58 -2.22 -0.74
N GLY A 114 -8.07 -3.33 -0.17
CA GLY A 114 -9.45 -3.77 -0.36
C GLY A 114 -9.58 -5.05 -1.18
N GLY A 115 -8.54 -5.91 -1.15
CA GLY A 115 -8.56 -7.24 -1.79
C GLY A 115 -8.77 -7.20 -3.30
N TYR A 116 -8.47 -6.10 -3.97
CA TYR A 116 -8.77 -5.85 -5.40
C TYR A 116 -10.27 -5.84 -5.75
N VAL A 117 -11.17 -5.96 -4.79
CA VAL A 117 -12.61 -6.11 -5.03
C VAL A 117 -13.46 -5.00 -4.46
N VAL A 118 -12.96 -4.30 -3.43
CA VAL A 118 -13.65 -3.18 -2.77
C VAL A 118 -12.70 -2.00 -2.57
N CYS A 119 -13.21 -0.95 -1.96
CA CYS A 119 -12.51 0.30 -1.68
C CYS A 119 -12.27 1.19 -2.91
N SER A 120 -11.72 2.35 -2.65
CA SER A 120 -11.49 3.41 -3.62
C SER A 120 -10.48 4.42 -3.06
N PRO A 121 -9.98 5.38 -3.86
CA PRO A 121 -9.14 6.46 -3.35
C PRO A 121 -9.72 7.13 -2.10
N ARG A 122 -11.03 7.36 -2.06
CA ARG A 122 -11.72 8.00 -0.94
C ARG A 122 -11.58 7.23 0.37
N THR A 123 -11.68 5.91 0.33
CA THR A 123 -11.61 5.08 1.54
C THR A 123 -10.25 5.17 2.23
N HIS A 124 -9.17 5.44 1.48
CA HIS A 124 -7.80 5.49 1.97
C HIS A 124 -7.30 6.90 2.28
N ARG A 125 -8.18 7.92 2.22
CA ARG A 125 -7.85 9.30 2.61
C ARG A 125 -7.28 9.45 4.03
N PRO A 126 -7.59 8.62 5.05
CA PRO A 126 -6.89 8.68 6.32
C PRO A 126 -5.38 8.49 6.20
N ILE A 127 -4.91 7.53 5.41
CA ILE A 127 -3.49 7.28 5.16
C ILE A 127 -2.93 8.33 4.22
N THR A 128 -3.54 8.55 3.07
CA THR A 128 -3.01 9.44 2.03
C THR A 128 -2.93 10.91 2.45
N SER A 129 -3.90 11.37 3.26
CA SER A 129 -3.83 12.69 3.89
C SER A 129 -2.67 12.81 4.86
N ARG A 130 -2.42 11.74 5.64
CA ARG A 130 -1.32 11.73 6.59
C ARG A 130 0.02 11.72 5.87
N LEU A 131 0.15 10.93 4.80
CA LEU A 131 1.35 10.95 3.95
C LEU A 131 1.59 12.34 3.37
N ALA A 132 0.57 12.97 2.76
CA ALA A 132 0.71 14.31 2.19
C ALA A 132 1.15 15.36 3.22
N LEU A 133 0.61 15.30 4.44
CA LEU A 133 0.97 16.22 5.52
C LEU A 133 2.38 15.98 6.06
N ASP A 134 2.76 14.72 6.26
CA ASP A 134 4.02 14.39 6.92
C ASP A 134 5.21 14.43 5.96
N THR A 135 5.00 14.18 4.67
CA THR A 135 6.07 14.22 3.67
C THR A 135 6.18 15.57 2.96
N GLY A 136 5.10 16.33 2.90
CA GLY A 136 4.98 17.52 2.04
C GLY A 136 4.77 17.20 0.56
N LEU A 137 4.87 15.92 0.16
CA LEU A 137 4.70 15.48 -1.22
C LEU A 137 3.22 15.31 -1.59
N PRO A 138 2.82 15.62 -2.83
CA PRO A 138 1.51 15.26 -3.34
C PRO A 138 1.38 13.73 -3.42
N VAL A 139 0.19 13.21 -3.09
CA VAL A 139 -0.11 11.79 -3.15
C VAL A 139 -1.11 11.56 -4.27
N LEU A 140 -0.70 10.86 -5.33
CA LEU A 140 -1.59 10.39 -6.39
C LEU A 140 -2.20 9.06 -5.97
N VAL A 141 -3.53 8.99 -5.99
CA VAL A 141 -4.28 7.76 -5.71
C VAL A 141 -5.12 7.42 -6.94
N PRO A 142 -4.64 6.56 -7.83
CA PRO A 142 -5.38 6.19 -9.02
C PRO A 142 -6.60 5.33 -8.67
N ARG A 143 -7.67 5.50 -9.45
CA ARG A 143 -8.83 4.63 -9.43
C ARG A 143 -8.59 3.48 -10.39
N TYR A 144 -7.85 2.50 -9.96
CA TYR A 144 -7.59 1.32 -10.76
C TYR A 144 -8.81 0.39 -10.84
N ARG A 145 -8.89 -0.41 -11.89
CA ARG A 145 -9.97 -1.38 -12.11
C ARG A 145 -9.97 -2.50 -11.08
N LEU A 146 -11.16 -2.92 -10.65
CA LEU A 146 -11.35 -3.93 -9.61
C LEU A 146 -11.95 -5.22 -10.19
N ALA A 147 -11.58 -6.33 -9.57
CA ALA A 147 -12.21 -7.63 -9.77
C ALA A 147 -13.61 -7.65 -9.08
N PRO A 148 -14.50 -8.53 -9.47
CA PRO A 148 -14.35 -9.54 -10.53
C PRO A 148 -14.57 -9.00 -11.94
N GLU A 149 -15.03 -7.76 -12.11
CA GLU A 149 -15.32 -7.17 -13.43
C GLU A 149 -14.04 -7.03 -14.27
N HIS A 150 -12.93 -6.77 -13.62
CA HIS A 150 -11.63 -6.61 -14.25
C HIS A 150 -10.58 -7.36 -13.43
N PRO A 151 -10.42 -8.69 -13.66
CA PRO A 151 -9.43 -9.47 -12.95
C PRO A 151 -7.99 -9.04 -13.29
N PHE A 152 -7.03 -9.54 -12.53
CA PHE A 152 -5.61 -9.38 -12.86
C PHE A 152 -5.33 -9.87 -14.31
N PRO A 153 -4.55 -9.15 -15.11
CA PRO A 153 -3.65 -8.06 -14.75
C PRO A 153 -4.23 -6.63 -14.86
N ALA A 154 -5.53 -6.44 -15.06
CA ALA A 154 -6.11 -5.12 -15.30
C ALA A 154 -5.73 -4.05 -14.25
N PRO A 155 -5.71 -4.34 -12.92
CA PRO A 155 -5.23 -3.38 -11.92
C PRO A 155 -3.76 -2.99 -12.12
N LEU A 156 -2.91 -3.95 -12.52
CA LEU A 156 -1.49 -3.70 -12.75
C LEU A 156 -1.26 -2.82 -13.99
N GLU A 157 -2.01 -3.04 -15.05
CA GLU A 157 -1.98 -2.18 -16.25
C GLU A 157 -2.33 -0.74 -15.92
N ASP A 158 -3.36 -0.52 -15.08
CA ASP A 158 -3.75 0.80 -14.63
C ASP A 158 -2.69 1.45 -13.70
N ALA A 159 -2.02 0.66 -12.88
CA ALA A 159 -0.92 1.13 -12.03
C ALA A 159 0.31 1.54 -12.87
N VAL A 160 0.66 0.75 -13.89
CA VAL A 160 1.72 1.08 -14.85
C VAL A 160 1.38 2.37 -15.61
N ALA A 161 0.13 2.51 -16.07
CA ALA A 161 -0.33 3.73 -16.75
C ALA A 161 -0.18 4.95 -15.82
N ALA A 162 -0.55 4.83 -14.54
CA ALA A 162 -0.40 5.91 -13.57
C ALA A 162 1.09 6.29 -13.34
N TYR A 163 1.98 5.30 -13.26
CA TYR A 163 3.41 5.55 -13.13
C TYR A 163 3.98 6.26 -14.36
N ARG A 164 3.70 5.76 -15.56
CA ARG A 164 4.10 6.39 -16.82
C ARG A 164 3.54 7.81 -16.96
N TRP A 165 2.31 8.02 -16.49
CA TRP A 165 1.69 9.33 -16.48
C TRP A 165 2.46 10.33 -15.62
N LEU A 166 2.94 9.93 -14.43
CA LEU A 166 3.79 10.77 -13.59
C LEU A 166 5.09 11.14 -14.30
N LEU A 167 5.76 10.16 -14.92
CA LEU A 167 6.99 10.40 -15.70
C LEU A 167 6.75 11.36 -16.87
N ALA A 168 5.67 11.18 -17.62
CA ALA A 168 5.29 12.03 -18.75
C ALA A 168 4.95 13.47 -18.31
N ARG A 169 4.55 13.68 -17.05
CA ARG A 169 4.36 15.00 -16.44
C ARG A 169 5.65 15.65 -15.95
N GLY A 170 6.79 15.01 -16.20
CA GLY A 170 8.11 15.54 -15.88
C GLY A 170 8.58 15.25 -14.45
N LEU A 171 7.88 14.42 -13.68
CA LEU A 171 8.38 14.01 -12.37
C LEU A 171 9.57 13.06 -12.56
N PRO A 172 10.73 13.31 -11.94
CA PRO A 172 11.82 12.37 -11.98
C PRO A 172 11.47 11.08 -11.23
N ALA A 173 11.85 9.93 -11.76
CA ALA A 173 11.60 8.65 -11.12
C ALA A 173 12.20 8.60 -9.70
N SER A 174 13.36 9.21 -9.50
CA SER A 174 14.02 9.36 -8.20
C SER A 174 13.25 10.24 -7.20
N GLY A 175 12.18 10.90 -7.62
CA GLY A 175 11.25 11.64 -6.76
C GLY A 175 9.93 10.88 -6.53
N ILE A 176 9.70 9.72 -7.18
CA ILE A 176 8.45 8.98 -7.08
C ILE A 176 8.61 7.81 -6.10
N VAL A 177 7.80 7.78 -5.04
CA VAL A 177 7.70 6.62 -4.14
C VAL A 177 6.43 5.85 -4.44
N LEU A 178 6.54 4.55 -4.64
CA LEU A 178 5.39 3.65 -4.72
C LEU A 178 4.95 3.31 -3.30
N ALA A 179 3.66 3.36 -3.02
CA ALA A 179 3.13 2.97 -1.72
C ALA A 179 1.81 2.22 -1.87
N GLY A 180 1.49 1.38 -0.89
CA GLY A 180 0.20 0.68 -0.88
C GLY A 180 0.00 -0.19 0.34
N ASP A 181 -1.25 -0.53 0.59
CA ASP A 181 -1.64 -1.36 1.72
C ASP A 181 -2.36 -2.64 1.27
N SER A 182 -2.15 -3.74 1.98
CA SER A 182 -2.86 -5.00 1.69
C SER A 182 -2.72 -5.43 0.22
N ALA A 183 -3.83 -5.61 -0.51
CA ALA A 183 -3.84 -5.85 -1.96
C ALA A 183 -3.17 -4.72 -2.76
N GLY A 184 -3.25 -3.47 -2.29
CA GLY A 184 -2.51 -2.35 -2.88
C GLY A 184 -1.00 -2.46 -2.63
N GLY A 185 -0.58 -3.08 -1.54
CA GLY A 185 0.81 -3.45 -1.28
C GLY A 185 1.31 -4.50 -2.27
N HIS A 186 0.49 -5.54 -2.58
CA HIS A 186 0.77 -6.45 -3.69
C HIS A 186 0.91 -5.70 -5.00
N LEU A 187 -0.04 -4.82 -5.31
CA LEU A 187 -0.06 -4.08 -6.56
C LEU A 187 1.16 -3.15 -6.70
N ALA A 188 1.59 -2.50 -5.61
CA ALA A 188 2.79 -1.65 -5.59
C ALA A 188 4.07 -2.47 -5.82
N THR A 189 4.14 -3.66 -5.22
CA THR A 189 5.25 -4.60 -5.43
C THR A 189 5.26 -5.14 -6.85
N ALA A 190 4.09 -5.55 -7.38
CA ALA A 190 3.96 -6.01 -8.77
C ALA A 190 4.31 -4.89 -9.77
N LEU A 191 3.94 -3.64 -9.48
CA LEU A 191 4.32 -2.48 -10.28
C LEU A 191 5.84 -2.27 -10.28
N ALA A 192 6.51 -2.39 -9.14
CA ALA A 192 7.97 -2.30 -9.07
C ALA A 192 8.64 -3.37 -9.94
N GLY A 193 8.17 -4.62 -9.89
CA GLY A 193 8.65 -5.69 -10.77
C GLY A 193 8.37 -5.43 -12.24
N GLU A 194 7.22 -4.85 -12.56
CA GLU A 194 6.86 -4.51 -13.95
C GLU A 194 7.67 -3.33 -14.51
N ILE A 195 7.98 -2.33 -13.67
CA ILE A 195 8.89 -1.23 -14.00
C ILE A 195 10.25 -1.78 -14.41
N CYS A 196 10.81 -2.67 -13.60
CA CYS A 196 12.07 -3.33 -13.89
C CYS A 196 11.99 -4.14 -15.20
N ARG A 197 10.98 -4.98 -15.36
CA ARG A 197 10.78 -5.83 -16.55
C ARG A 197 10.62 -5.02 -17.84
N GLN A 198 10.04 -3.83 -17.77
CA GLN A 198 9.86 -2.94 -18.91
C GLN A 198 11.02 -1.97 -19.14
N GLY A 199 12.07 -1.99 -18.31
CA GLY A 199 13.17 -1.06 -18.38
C GLY A 199 12.75 0.40 -18.16
N LEU A 200 11.70 0.64 -17.39
CA LEU A 200 11.29 1.99 -16.99
C LEU A 200 12.24 2.51 -15.91
N PRO A 201 12.42 3.84 -15.78
CA PRO A 201 13.23 4.41 -14.72
C PRO A 201 12.74 3.95 -13.34
N SER A 202 13.67 3.52 -12.46
CA SER A 202 13.35 2.99 -11.13
C SER A 202 12.81 4.08 -10.20
N PRO A 203 11.75 3.82 -9.39
CA PRO A 203 11.24 4.76 -8.40
C PRO A 203 12.22 4.95 -7.25
N ALA A 204 12.05 6.04 -6.49
CA ALA A 204 12.88 6.37 -5.33
C ALA A 204 12.80 5.34 -4.21
N GLY A 205 11.64 4.70 -4.03
CA GLY A 205 11.43 3.73 -2.95
C GLY A 205 10.06 3.07 -3.02
N LEU A 206 9.88 2.07 -2.15
CA LEU A 206 8.65 1.30 -2.01
C LEU A 206 8.23 1.25 -0.53
N ALA A 207 7.04 1.78 -0.19
CA ALA A 207 6.51 1.82 1.17
C ALA A 207 5.23 0.98 1.28
N LEU A 208 5.27 -0.12 2.03
CA LEU A 208 4.22 -1.13 2.07
C LEU A 208 3.61 -1.24 3.48
N PHE A 209 2.29 -1.30 3.54
CA PHE A 209 1.54 -1.50 4.78
C PHE A 209 0.80 -2.83 4.72
N SER A 210 1.18 -3.77 5.56
CA SER A 210 0.54 -5.08 5.64
C SER A 210 0.32 -5.73 4.26
N PRO A 211 1.34 -5.84 3.39
CA PRO A 211 1.17 -6.26 2.01
C PRO A 211 0.64 -7.69 1.93
N TRP A 212 -0.40 -7.91 1.10
CA TRP A 212 -0.88 -9.26 0.76
C TRP A 212 -0.14 -9.76 -0.49
N VAL A 213 0.93 -10.51 -0.31
CA VAL A 213 1.91 -10.80 -1.38
C VAL A 213 1.69 -12.17 -2.04
N ASP A 214 1.23 -13.14 -1.26
CA ASP A 214 0.94 -14.48 -1.74
C ASP A 214 -0.56 -14.65 -2.01
N LEU A 215 -0.99 -14.43 -3.25
CA LEU A 215 -2.40 -14.60 -3.62
C LEU A 215 -2.88 -16.06 -3.56
N THR A 216 -1.97 -17.05 -3.45
CA THR A 216 -2.36 -18.44 -3.15
C THR A 216 -2.80 -18.59 -1.69
N CYS A 217 -2.37 -17.65 -0.83
CA CYS A 217 -2.58 -17.64 0.61
C CYS A 217 -1.97 -18.84 1.35
N GLU A 218 -1.00 -19.54 0.78
CA GLU A 218 -0.40 -20.71 1.44
C GLU A 218 0.30 -20.34 2.74
N LEU A 219 1.09 -19.25 2.75
CA LEU A 219 1.78 -18.77 3.95
C LEU A 219 0.79 -18.39 5.04
N SER A 220 -0.21 -17.60 4.67
CA SER A 220 -1.27 -17.15 5.59
C SER A 220 -2.11 -18.30 6.12
N LEU A 221 -2.44 -19.32 5.30
CA LEU A 221 -3.19 -20.51 5.73
C LEU A 221 -2.40 -21.32 6.76
N ARG A 222 -1.09 -21.50 6.56
CA ARG A 222 -0.21 -22.17 7.53
C ARG A 222 -0.16 -21.43 8.86
N ALA A 223 -0.14 -20.09 8.84
CA ALA A 223 -0.05 -19.27 10.04
C ALA A 223 -1.40 -19.02 10.74
N GLN A 224 -2.51 -19.29 10.09
CA GLN A 224 -3.86 -18.86 10.55
C GLN A 224 -4.21 -19.31 11.97
N HIS A 225 -3.77 -20.49 12.41
CA HIS A 225 -4.07 -21.00 13.76
C HIS A 225 -3.36 -20.22 14.87
N GLY A 226 -2.19 -19.64 14.59
CA GLY A 226 -1.42 -18.80 15.52
C GLY A 226 -1.74 -17.30 15.44
N ALA A 227 -2.35 -16.86 14.34
CA ALA A 227 -2.68 -15.47 14.13
C ALA A 227 -3.89 -15.03 14.96
N ARG A 228 -3.82 -13.81 15.50
CA ARG A 228 -4.91 -13.20 16.28
C ARG A 228 -5.62 -12.08 15.51
N ASP A 229 -5.53 -12.12 14.19
CA ASP A 229 -6.09 -11.10 13.31
C ASP A 229 -7.57 -10.83 13.64
N PRO A 230 -7.93 -9.59 13.98
CA PRO A 230 -9.28 -9.29 14.46
C PRO A 230 -10.33 -9.27 13.34
N TYR A 231 -9.94 -9.20 12.05
CA TYR A 231 -10.94 -9.13 10.98
C TYR A 231 -10.56 -9.84 9.67
N ILE A 232 -9.29 -10.12 9.37
CA ILE A 232 -8.87 -10.87 8.19
C ILE A 232 -8.70 -12.34 8.53
N SER A 233 -9.07 -13.25 7.61
CA SER A 233 -8.70 -14.66 7.67
C SER A 233 -8.14 -15.11 6.34
N ALA A 234 -7.16 -16.02 6.37
CA ALA A 234 -6.55 -16.58 5.17
C ALA A 234 -7.57 -17.27 4.24
N VAL A 235 -8.57 -17.95 4.82
CA VAL A 235 -9.66 -18.58 4.05
C VAL A 235 -10.49 -17.54 3.31
N SER A 236 -10.79 -16.40 3.93
CA SER A 236 -11.52 -15.32 3.26
C SER A 236 -10.65 -14.66 2.18
N ALA A 237 -9.37 -14.43 2.45
CA ALA A 237 -8.41 -13.92 1.47
C ALA A 237 -8.31 -14.85 0.25
N GLN A 238 -8.21 -16.16 0.46
CA GLN A 238 -8.15 -17.14 -0.63
C GLN A 238 -9.42 -17.13 -1.51
N ARG A 239 -10.61 -16.94 -0.92
CA ARG A 239 -11.85 -16.80 -1.70
C ARG A 239 -11.81 -15.57 -2.60
N VAL A 240 -11.31 -14.45 -2.06
CA VAL A 240 -11.16 -13.20 -2.80
C VAL A 240 -10.09 -13.35 -3.89
N ALA A 241 -8.96 -14.01 -3.60
CA ALA A 241 -7.89 -14.25 -4.58
C ALA A 241 -8.40 -14.94 -5.85
N ARG A 242 -9.31 -15.91 -5.73
CA ARG A 242 -9.92 -16.58 -6.89
C ARG A 242 -10.71 -15.62 -7.79
N LEU A 243 -11.33 -14.60 -7.23
CA LEU A 243 -12.00 -13.55 -8.02
C LEU A 243 -10.98 -12.63 -8.69
N VAL A 244 -9.86 -12.37 -8.02
CA VAL A 244 -8.78 -11.51 -8.51
C VAL A 244 -8.07 -12.11 -9.71
N VAL A 245 -7.70 -13.38 -9.64
CA VAL A 245 -6.99 -14.05 -10.75
C VAL A 245 -7.93 -14.47 -11.89
N GLY A 246 -9.24 -14.57 -11.60
CA GLY A 246 -10.25 -14.92 -12.59
C GLY A 246 -9.99 -16.28 -13.27
N PRO A 247 -10.46 -16.46 -14.52
CA PRO A 247 -10.29 -17.72 -15.25
C PRO A 247 -8.84 -18.09 -15.58
N ALA A 248 -7.92 -17.10 -15.63
CA ALA A 248 -6.50 -17.33 -15.90
C ALA A 248 -5.78 -18.04 -14.74
N GLY A 249 -6.36 -18.01 -13.53
CA GLY A 249 -5.78 -18.62 -12.36
C GLY A 249 -4.47 -17.94 -11.94
N PHE A 250 -3.64 -18.67 -11.20
CA PHE A 250 -2.39 -18.19 -10.63
C PHE A 250 -1.19 -18.32 -11.57
N ALA A 251 -1.39 -18.62 -12.85
CA ALA A 251 -0.31 -18.88 -13.79
C ALA A 251 0.43 -17.64 -14.28
N ASP A 252 -0.10 -16.45 -14.07
CA ASP A 252 0.57 -15.21 -14.48
C ASP A 252 1.84 -14.99 -13.62
N PRO A 253 3.04 -14.94 -14.25
CA PRO A 253 4.30 -14.82 -13.50
C PRO A 253 4.42 -13.50 -12.71
N ARG A 254 3.64 -12.49 -13.05
CA ARG A 254 3.59 -11.19 -12.34
C ARG A 254 2.92 -11.29 -10.98
N LEU A 255 2.25 -12.41 -10.68
CA LEU A 255 1.70 -12.73 -9.35
C LEU A 255 2.74 -13.36 -8.42
N ALA A 256 3.83 -13.91 -8.96
CA ALA A 256 4.81 -14.68 -8.21
C ALA A 256 5.87 -13.80 -7.52
N LEU A 257 5.44 -12.82 -6.73
CA LEU A 257 6.31 -11.78 -6.16
C LEU A 257 7.38 -12.30 -5.19
N LEU A 258 7.18 -13.45 -4.58
CA LEU A 258 8.14 -14.08 -3.66
C LEU A 258 9.25 -14.87 -4.38
N THR A 259 9.05 -15.21 -5.65
CA THR A 259 9.95 -16.10 -6.41
C THR A 259 10.43 -15.50 -7.72
N CYS A 260 10.00 -14.29 -8.07
CA CYS A 260 10.49 -13.62 -9.28
C CYS A 260 11.96 -13.18 -9.12
N ALA A 261 12.65 -13.07 -10.25
CA ALA A 261 14.00 -12.51 -10.27
C ALA A 261 13.92 -10.98 -10.11
N TRP A 262 14.22 -10.52 -8.93
CA TRP A 262 14.31 -9.09 -8.63
C TRP A 262 15.65 -8.51 -9.11
N THR A 263 15.61 -7.42 -9.87
CA THR A 263 16.79 -6.64 -10.29
C THR A 263 16.49 -5.16 -10.05
N ASP A 264 17.52 -4.39 -9.69
CA ASP A 264 17.42 -2.94 -9.46
C ASP A 264 16.24 -2.52 -8.54
N VAL A 265 16.01 -3.30 -7.48
CA VAL A 265 14.95 -3.02 -6.51
C VAL A 265 15.29 -1.73 -5.76
N PRO A 266 14.38 -0.75 -5.73
CA PRO A 266 14.60 0.45 -4.93
C PRO A 266 14.62 0.12 -3.44
N PRO A 267 15.06 1.04 -2.56
CA PRO A 267 14.89 0.90 -1.11
C PRO A 267 13.45 0.57 -0.73
N VAL A 268 13.26 -0.37 0.21
CA VAL A 268 11.94 -0.88 0.60
C VAL A 268 11.71 -0.71 2.09
N PHE A 269 10.52 -0.22 2.45
CA PHE A 269 10.05 -0.08 3.81
C PHE A 269 8.72 -0.82 3.98
N ILE A 270 8.70 -1.82 4.83
CA ILE A 270 7.52 -2.67 5.08
C ILE A 270 7.08 -2.51 6.53
N GLN A 271 5.80 -2.29 6.75
CA GLN A 271 5.18 -2.34 8.08
C GLN A 271 4.09 -3.38 8.11
N VAL A 272 4.04 -4.19 9.17
CA VAL A 272 3.02 -5.22 9.38
C VAL A 272 2.63 -5.29 10.85
N GLY A 273 1.37 -5.57 11.15
CA GLY A 273 0.90 -5.83 12.50
C GLY A 273 1.32 -7.22 12.99
N GLY A 274 1.72 -7.30 14.25
CA GLY A 274 2.18 -8.56 14.85
C GLY A 274 1.09 -9.63 14.98
N ASP A 275 -0.18 -9.22 15.01
CA ASP A 275 -1.33 -10.12 15.15
C ASP A 275 -1.94 -10.52 13.79
N GLU A 276 -1.41 -9.99 12.67
CA GLU A 276 -1.95 -10.23 11.33
C GLU A 276 -1.70 -11.66 10.81
N VAL A 277 -2.69 -12.14 10.08
CA VAL A 277 -2.56 -13.40 9.32
C VAL A 277 -1.61 -13.26 8.13
N LEU A 278 -1.43 -12.03 7.60
CA LEU A 278 -0.53 -11.73 6.47
C LEU A 278 0.91 -11.44 6.89
N ARG A 279 1.23 -11.45 8.18
CA ARG A 279 2.59 -11.20 8.67
C ARG A 279 3.65 -12.10 8.02
N PRO A 280 3.47 -13.44 7.87
CA PRO A 280 4.46 -14.28 7.23
C PRO A 280 4.74 -13.92 5.77
N GLU A 281 3.76 -13.36 5.08
CA GLU A 281 3.93 -12.90 3.70
C GLU A 281 4.82 -11.64 3.62
N ALA A 282 4.63 -10.71 4.56
CA ALA A 282 5.48 -9.52 4.67
C ALA A 282 6.93 -9.89 5.03
N GLU A 283 7.12 -10.87 5.93
CA GLU A 283 8.42 -11.40 6.30
C GLU A 283 9.10 -12.09 5.10
N ALA A 284 8.38 -12.95 4.36
CA ALA A 284 8.90 -13.62 3.17
C ALA A 284 9.25 -12.64 2.04
N LEU A 285 8.46 -11.57 1.86
CA LEU A 285 8.77 -10.52 0.90
C LEU A 285 10.06 -9.79 1.27
N ALA A 286 10.22 -9.41 2.54
CA ALA A 286 11.44 -8.76 3.02
C ALA A 286 12.68 -9.65 2.80
N GLU A 287 12.56 -10.97 3.03
CA GLU A 287 13.61 -11.94 2.75
C GLU A 287 13.94 -12.00 1.26
N ALA A 288 12.94 -12.13 0.40
CA ALA A 288 13.14 -12.20 -1.04
C ALA A 288 13.83 -10.95 -1.60
N LEU A 289 13.36 -9.76 -1.20
CA LEU A 289 13.93 -8.48 -1.67
C LEU A 289 15.34 -8.25 -1.13
N THR A 290 15.61 -8.57 0.13
CA THR A 290 16.95 -8.47 0.72
C THR A 290 17.90 -9.47 0.05
N GLY A 291 17.44 -10.69 -0.23
CA GLY A 291 18.20 -11.70 -0.97
C GLY A 291 18.57 -11.24 -2.38
N ALA A 292 17.76 -10.40 -2.98
CA ALA A 292 18.02 -9.75 -4.27
C ALA A 292 18.90 -8.49 -4.16
N GLY A 293 19.38 -8.14 -2.97
CA GLY A 293 20.28 -6.99 -2.75
C GLY A 293 19.60 -5.66 -2.42
N ALA A 294 18.27 -5.64 -2.25
CA ALA A 294 17.56 -4.43 -1.86
C ALA A 294 17.90 -4.01 -0.43
N ASP A 295 17.96 -2.69 -0.20
CA ASP A 295 17.92 -2.12 1.15
C ASP A 295 16.47 -2.19 1.66
N CYS A 296 16.20 -3.17 2.54
CA CYS A 296 14.85 -3.47 3.01
C CYS A 296 14.75 -3.39 4.53
N GLU A 297 13.91 -2.48 5.02
CA GLU A 297 13.53 -2.39 6.44
C GLU A 297 12.14 -2.97 6.64
N LEU A 298 12.00 -3.97 7.53
CA LEU A 298 10.74 -4.53 7.98
C LEU A 298 10.46 -4.14 9.43
N GLN A 299 9.31 -3.50 9.67
CA GLN A 299 8.80 -3.20 11.01
C GLN A 299 7.61 -4.10 11.37
N VAL A 300 7.74 -4.90 12.41
CA VAL A 300 6.66 -5.71 12.98
C VAL A 300 6.11 -5.03 14.22
N TRP A 301 4.85 -4.59 14.18
CA TRP A 301 4.20 -3.83 15.26
C TRP A 301 3.39 -4.75 16.16
N LYS A 302 3.90 -5.05 17.34
CA LYS A 302 3.29 -5.97 18.31
C LYS A 302 1.82 -5.64 18.60
N GLY A 303 0.95 -6.64 18.52
CA GLY A 303 -0.47 -6.52 18.84
C GLY A 303 -1.27 -5.60 17.92
N GLN A 304 -0.68 -5.18 16.79
CA GLN A 304 -1.40 -4.39 15.81
C GLN A 304 -2.08 -5.29 14.79
N MET A 305 -3.21 -4.79 14.29
CA MET A 305 -4.07 -5.44 13.30
C MET A 305 -3.68 -5.05 11.87
N HIS A 306 -4.28 -5.74 10.92
CA HIS A 306 -4.13 -5.48 9.49
C HIS A 306 -4.44 -4.01 9.13
N VAL A 307 -3.48 -3.37 8.46
CA VAL A 307 -3.53 -1.95 8.04
C VAL A 307 -3.94 -1.01 9.18
N PHE A 308 -3.36 -1.21 10.38
CA PHE A 308 -3.65 -0.36 11.55
C PHE A 308 -3.36 1.12 11.29
N GLN A 309 -2.54 1.44 10.31
CA GLN A 309 -2.23 2.80 9.85
C GLN A 309 -3.47 3.60 9.44
N MET A 310 -4.55 2.93 9.02
CA MET A 310 -5.85 3.57 8.76
C MET A 310 -6.37 4.34 9.98
N LEU A 311 -6.00 3.91 11.16
CA LEU A 311 -6.44 4.48 12.44
C LEU A 311 -5.46 5.52 13.01
N ASN A 312 -4.63 6.15 12.15
CA ASN A 312 -3.58 7.09 12.57
C ASN A 312 -4.07 8.32 13.35
N ARG A 313 -5.36 8.61 13.33
CA ARG A 313 -5.98 9.69 14.12
C ARG A 313 -6.38 9.28 15.53
N VAL A 314 -6.49 7.97 15.80
CA VAL A 314 -6.98 7.44 17.07
C VAL A 314 -6.00 6.52 17.77
N LEU A 315 -5.11 5.86 17.04
CA LEU A 315 -4.08 4.98 17.57
C LEU A 315 -2.71 5.66 17.57
N PRO A 316 -2.06 5.78 18.73
CA PRO A 316 -0.72 6.36 18.83
C PRO A 316 0.32 5.52 18.05
N GLU A 317 0.19 4.19 18.03
CA GLU A 317 1.01 3.27 17.25
C GLU A 317 0.90 3.56 15.74
N ALA A 318 -0.32 3.71 15.25
CA ALA A 318 -0.55 4.05 13.85
C ALA A 318 0.00 5.42 13.48
N ALA A 319 -0.13 6.41 14.38
CA ALA A 319 0.47 7.72 14.17
C ALA A 319 2.01 7.67 14.17
N ALA A 320 2.62 6.81 14.99
CA ALA A 320 4.06 6.59 15.00
C ALA A 320 4.53 5.89 13.72
N ALA A 321 3.84 4.82 13.31
CA ALA A 321 4.12 4.10 12.08
C ALA A 321 4.09 5.03 10.84
N MET A 322 3.09 5.92 10.77
CA MET A 322 3.01 6.89 9.67
C MET A 322 4.17 7.91 9.69
N ARG A 323 4.64 8.32 10.87
CA ARG A 323 5.84 9.19 10.96
C ARG A 323 7.11 8.49 10.48
N ASP A 324 7.26 7.21 10.79
CA ASP A 324 8.40 6.40 10.32
C ASP A 324 8.37 6.23 8.79
N THR A 325 7.18 5.92 8.24
CA THR A 325 6.99 5.90 6.79
C THR A 325 7.33 7.24 6.13
N ALA A 326 6.88 8.35 6.71
CA ALA A 326 7.20 9.67 6.16
C ALA A 326 8.69 9.98 6.24
N ARG A 327 9.39 9.52 7.28
CA ARG A 327 10.85 9.63 7.39
C ARG A 327 11.54 8.85 6.27
N PHE A 328 11.15 7.60 6.04
CA PHE A 328 11.64 6.80 4.93
C PHE A 328 11.40 7.49 3.58
N ILE A 329 10.17 7.93 3.30
CA ILE A 329 9.85 8.60 2.04
C ILE A 329 10.76 9.83 1.83
N ARG A 330 10.92 10.68 2.85
CA ARG A 330 11.80 11.84 2.75
C ARG A 330 13.27 11.47 2.53
N SER A 331 13.76 10.39 3.15
CA SER A 331 15.18 9.99 2.98
C SER A 331 15.48 9.51 1.58
N VAL A 332 14.54 8.82 0.91
CA VAL A 332 14.75 8.30 -0.45
C VAL A 332 14.45 9.33 -1.55
N THR A 333 13.72 10.39 -1.23
CA THR A 333 13.40 11.48 -2.19
C THR A 333 14.25 12.72 -2.01
N ALA A 334 15.12 12.75 -0.98
CA ALA A 334 16.04 13.87 -0.78
C ALA A 334 17.03 13.99 -1.95
N PRO A 335 17.31 15.20 -2.45
CA PRO A 335 18.35 15.38 -3.47
C PRO A 335 19.70 14.86 -2.96
N ALA A 336 20.43 14.13 -3.80
CA ALA A 336 21.71 13.48 -3.47
C ALA A 336 22.83 14.47 -3.01
N THR A 337 22.57 15.77 -3.01
CA THR A 337 23.50 16.83 -2.62
C THR A 337 23.53 17.17 -1.12
N ALA A 338 22.57 16.69 -0.32
CA ALA A 338 22.52 17.07 1.10
C ALA A 338 23.53 16.31 1.99
N GLU A 339 23.99 15.13 1.60
CA GLU A 339 24.90 14.32 2.41
C GLU A 339 26.39 14.69 2.32
N ARG A 340 26.81 15.44 1.29
CA ARG A 340 28.22 15.85 1.14
C ARG A 340 28.61 17.08 1.98
N SER A 341 27.63 17.85 2.50
CA SER A 341 27.89 19.05 3.32
C SER A 341 27.96 18.79 4.82
N ALA A 342 27.53 17.62 5.29
CA ALA A 342 27.56 17.27 6.71
C ALA A 342 28.81 16.46 7.12
N ALA A 343 29.68 16.11 6.16
CA ALA A 343 30.92 15.35 6.35
C ALA A 343 32.19 16.16 6.02
N ALA A 344 32.06 17.46 5.81
CA ALA A 344 33.17 18.45 5.68
C ALA A 344 33.10 19.44 6.89
#